data_0fa5dcb91685b7dfdf1abb93ae7600cc
#
_entry.id   0fa5dcb91685b7dfdf1abb93ae7600cc
#
_cell.length_a   1.000
_cell.length_b   1.000
_cell.length_c   1.000
_cell.angle_alpha   90.00
_cell.angle_beta   90.00
_cell.angle_gamma   90.00
#
_symmetry.space_group_name_H-M   'P 1'
#
loop_
_entity.id
_entity.type
_entity.pdbx_description
1 polymer ?
#
loop_
_entity_poly.entity_id
_entity_poly.type
_entity_poly.pdbx_seq_one_letter_code
_entity_poly.pdbx_strand_id
1 'polypeptide(L)'
;MFKKAKGFTLIELLIVVAIIGILAALLIPNAITAIQKAKQKGTMKDIVTIATGSADFITDQGAWANATPAVANAGDLTAGCAYIVALSPFYVKIIPLNDQWGEPFKVYLGAAAVVRGFAAGDVGNDDFVVESYARDNASDGWTYDPTDPSDGMFTVTEMIDFTYDLVNWSGSWVRAPRTAVQ
;
A
#
# COMPACT_ATOMS: atom_id res chain seq x y z
N MET A 1 -22.21 58.53 20.42
CA MET A 1 -20.93 58.92 19.77
C MET A 1 -20.38 57.67 19.08
N PHE A 2 -20.54 57.53 17.76
CA PHE A 2 -20.06 56.36 17.00
C PHE A 2 -18.56 56.52 16.75
N LYS A 3 -17.72 55.60 17.28
CA LYS A 3 -16.29 55.54 16.94
C LYS A 3 -16.16 55.21 15.47
N LYS A 4 -15.53 56.07 14.66
CA LYS A 4 -15.17 55.77 13.25
C LYS A 4 -14.27 54.51 13.27
N ALA A 5 -14.75 53.42 12.69
CA ALA A 5 -13.92 52.25 12.42
C ALA A 5 -12.87 52.65 11.37
N LYS A 6 -11.59 52.39 11.67
CA LYS A 6 -10.51 52.55 10.70
C LYS A 6 -10.65 51.43 9.66
N GLY A 7 -10.82 51.82 8.38
CA GLY A 7 -10.85 50.88 7.26
C GLY A 7 -9.45 50.32 6.97
N PHE A 8 -9.41 49.11 6.41
CA PHE A 8 -8.17 48.46 5.94
C PHE A 8 -7.71 49.12 4.65
N THR A 9 -6.41 49.36 4.52
CA THR A 9 -5.85 49.89 3.27
C THR A 9 -5.60 48.78 2.27
N LEU A 10 -5.69 49.08 0.97
CA LEU A 10 -5.43 48.12 -0.10
C LEU A 10 -4.00 47.56 -0.03
N ILE A 11 -3.03 48.40 0.37
CA ILE A 11 -1.63 48.00 0.50
C ILE A 11 -1.40 47.02 1.67
N GLU A 12 -2.10 47.19 2.79
CA GLU A 12 -2.01 46.25 3.93
C GLU A 12 -2.50 44.88 3.52
N LEU A 13 -3.60 44.79 2.75
CA LEU A 13 -4.09 43.51 2.25
C LEU A 13 -3.12 42.90 1.25
N LEU A 14 -2.55 43.70 0.36
CA LEU A 14 -1.61 43.23 -0.68
C LEU A 14 -0.34 42.63 -0.06
N ILE A 15 0.22 43.27 0.98
CA ILE A 15 1.40 42.75 1.65
C ILE A 15 1.09 41.40 2.35
N VAL A 16 -0.05 41.26 2.99
CA VAL A 16 -0.47 40.02 3.67
C VAL A 16 -0.61 38.86 2.69
N VAL A 17 -1.29 39.06 1.56
CA VAL A 17 -1.44 38.00 0.55
C VAL A 17 -0.11 37.64 -0.11
N ALA A 18 0.80 38.61 -0.29
CA ALA A 18 2.13 38.35 -0.81
C ALA A 18 2.96 37.45 0.14
N ILE A 19 2.94 37.74 1.44
CA ILE A 19 3.64 36.92 2.44
C ILE A 19 3.05 35.51 2.50
N ILE A 20 1.71 35.37 2.54
CA ILE A 20 1.04 34.06 2.53
C ILE A 20 1.39 33.29 1.27
N GLY A 21 1.44 33.94 0.11
CA GLY A 21 1.82 33.31 -1.16
C GLY A 21 3.23 32.71 -1.13
N ILE A 22 4.19 33.46 -0.59
CA ILE A 22 5.57 32.98 -0.45
C ILE A 22 5.66 31.78 0.51
N LEU A 23 5.01 31.88 1.67
CA LEU A 23 4.99 30.77 2.65
C LEU A 23 4.30 29.53 2.07
N ALA A 24 3.19 29.67 1.39
CA ALA A 24 2.47 28.59 0.75
C ALA A 24 3.31 27.89 -0.33
N ALA A 25 4.05 28.65 -1.14
CA ALA A 25 4.90 28.09 -2.19
C ALA A 25 5.98 27.14 -1.66
N LEU A 26 6.51 27.39 -0.45
CA LEU A 26 7.49 26.53 0.19
C LEU A 26 6.86 25.35 0.96
N LEU A 27 5.65 25.52 1.49
CA LEU A 27 5.01 24.52 2.36
C LEU A 27 4.29 23.42 1.57
N ILE A 28 3.62 23.78 0.47
CA ILE A 28 2.76 22.87 -0.29
C ILE A 28 3.52 21.63 -0.80
N PRO A 29 4.69 21.72 -1.45
CA PRO A 29 5.42 20.54 -1.93
C PRO A 29 5.78 19.57 -0.81
N ASN A 30 6.23 20.09 0.32
CA ASN A 30 6.60 19.28 1.49
C ASN A 30 5.38 18.59 2.12
N ALA A 31 4.24 19.28 2.19
CA ALA A 31 3.00 18.73 2.71
C ALA A 31 2.49 17.57 1.82
N ILE A 32 2.54 17.70 0.50
CA ILE A 32 2.15 16.65 -0.44
C ILE A 32 3.00 15.40 -0.25
N THR A 33 4.33 15.56 -0.16
CA THR A 33 5.23 14.43 0.08
C THR A 33 4.95 13.73 1.40
N ALA A 34 4.69 14.49 2.47
CA ALA A 34 4.34 13.94 3.77
C ALA A 34 3.04 13.12 3.73
N ILE A 35 2.02 13.60 3.01
CA ILE A 35 0.75 12.89 2.80
C ILE A 35 0.99 11.57 2.04
N GLN A 36 1.80 11.59 0.97
CA GLN A 36 2.10 10.36 0.22
C GLN A 36 2.86 9.33 1.08
N LYS A 37 3.83 9.76 1.89
CA LYS A 37 4.52 8.89 2.85
C LYS A 37 3.56 8.28 3.88
N ALA A 38 2.58 9.04 4.36
CA ALA A 38 1.58 8.55 5.29
C ALA A 38 0.68 7.49 4.62
N LYS A 39 0.22 7.73 3.39
CA LYS A 39 -0.56 6.76 2.60
C LYS A 39 0.23 5.47 2.36
N GLN A 40 1.48 5.56 1.92
CA GLN A 40 2.33 4.40 1.68
C GLN A 40 2.50 3.55 2.96
N LYS A 41 2.78 4.18 4.10
CA LYS A 41 2.87 3.47 5.38
C LYS A 41 1.53 2.85 5.82
N GLY A 42 0.42 3.53 5.56
CA GLY A 42 -0.92 2.99 5.81
C GLY A 42 -1.18 1.73 4.98
N THR A 43 -0.92 1.79 3.67
CA THR A 43 -1.03 0.65 2.75
C THR A 43 -0.15 -0.53 3.19
N MET A 44 1.11 -0.27 3.57
CA MET A 44 1.99 -1.32 4.10
C MET A 44 1.42 -1.98 5.36
N LYS A 45 0.86 -1.20 6.27
CA LYS A 45 0.21 -1.74 7.47
C LYS A 45 -0.99 -2.62 7.12
N ASP A 46 -1.78 -2.21 6.16
CA ASP A 46 -2.95 -2.96 5.69
C ASP A 46 -2.52 -4.28 5.03
N ILE A 47 -1.48 -4.26 4.19
CA ILE A 47 -0.86 -5.48 3.61
C ILE A 47 -0.38 -6.43 4.70
N VAL A 48 0.32 -5.94 5.73
CA VAL A 48 0.77 -6.78 6.86
C VAL A 48 -0.42 -7.39 7.61
N THR A 49 -1.52 -6.66 7.77
CA THR A 49 -2.73 -7.20 8.40
C THR A 49 -3.32 -8.35 7.58
N ILE A 50 -3.40 -8.21 6.26
CA ILE A 50 -3.85 -9.25 5.34
C ILE A 50 -2.90 -10.44 5.38
N ALA A 51 -1.60 -10.20 5.30
CA ALA A 51 -0.58 -11.24 5.29
C ALA A 51 -0.55 -12.03 6.60
N THR A 52 -0.70 -11.37 7.75
CA THR A 52 -0.76 -12.05 9.05
C THR A 52 -1.97 -12.98 9.14
N GLY A 53 -3.14 -12.50 8.76
CA GLY A 53 -4.34 -13.36 8.75
C GLY A 53 -4.23 -14.52 7.77
N SER A 54 -3.54 -14.32 6.64
CA SER A 54 -3.25 -15.39 5.68
C SER A 54 -2.31 -16.44 6.27
N ALA A 55 -1.25 -16.01 6.96
CA ALA A 55 -0.30 -16.90 7.60
C ALA A 55 -0.96 -17.70 8.73
N ASP A 56 -1.82 -17.07 9.54
CA ASP A 56 -2.58 -17.74 10.59
C ASP A 56 -3.52 -18.80 9.99
N PHE A 57 -4.22 -18.47 8.89
CA PHE A 57 -5.07 -19.41 8.18
C PHE A 57 -4.28 -20.62 7.66
N ILE A 58 -3.14 -20.41 7.02
CA ILE A 58 -2.29 -21.48 6.50
C ILE A 58 -1.74 -22.36 7.63
N THR A 59 -1.38 -21.75 8.75
CA THR A 59 -0.90 -22.50 9.94
C THR A 59 -1.97 -23.47 10.43
N ASP A 60 -3.25 -23.09 10.39
CA ASP A 60 -4.34 -23.93 10.86
C ASP A 60 -4.83 -24.95 9.81
N GLN A 61 -4.91 -24.55 8.55
CA GLN A 61 -5.52 -25.33 7.46
C GLN A 61 -4.50 -26.07 6.58
N GLY A 62 -3.26 -25.65 6.57
CA GLY A 62 -2.15 -26.23 5.81
C GLY A 62 -2.08 -25.81 4.35
N ALA A 63 -3.19 -25.47 3.70
CA ALA A 63 -3.21 -25.01 2.31
C ALA A 63 -4.50 -24.26 1.98
N TRP A 64 -4.45 -23.40 0.96
CA TRP A 64 -5.61 -22.63 0.49
C TRP A 64 -6.74 -23.52 -0.06
N ALA A 65 -6.40 -24.67 -0.64
CA ALA A 65 -7.38 -25.65 -1.12
C ALA A 65 -8.25 -26.27 -0.01
N ASN A 66 -7.81 -26.21 1.25
CA ASN A 66 -8.55 -26.75 2.41
C ASN A 66 -9.63 -25.79 2.91
N ALA A 67 -9.66 -24.54 2.43
CA ALA A 67 -10.71 -23.58 2.79
C ALA A 67 -12.10 -24.06 2.35
N THR A 68 -13.13 -23.71 3.14
CA THR A 68 -14.53 -23.96 2.76
C THR A 68 -15.31 -22.64 2.81
N PRO A 69 -15.72 -22.08 1.66
CA PRO A 69 -15.51 -22.57 0.29
C PRO A 69 -14.05 -22.56 -0.14
N ALA A 70 -13.64 -23.46 -1.04
CA ALA A 70 -12.30 -23.52 -1.58
C ALA A 70 -11.89 -22.15 -2.17
N VAL A 71 -10.76 -21.63 -1.74
CA VAL A 71 -10.23 -20.35 -2.20
C VAL A 71 -9.27 -20.62 -3.35
N ALA A 72 -9.73 -20.35 -4.57
CA ALA A 72 -8.87 -20.27 -5.74
C ALA A 72 -8.48 -18.80 -5.96
N ASN A 73 -7.42 -18.54 -6.71
CA ASN A 73 -6.95 -17.21 -7.12
C ASN A 73 -7.82 -16.04 -6.73
N ALA A 74 -7.36 -15.14 -5.89
CA ALA A 74 -8.19 -14.02 -5.51
C ALA A 74 -8.15 -12.89 -6.54
N GLY A 75 -7.00 -12.54 -7.11
CA GLY A 75 -6.89 -11.32 -7.89
C GLY A 75 -7.25 -10.09 -7.06
N ASP A 76 -8.08 -9.21 -7.60
CA ASP A 76 -8.55 -8.01 -6.88
C ASP A 76 -9.43 -8.39 -5.69
N LEU A 77 -9.13 -7.85 -4.50
CA LEU A 77 -9.95 -8.05 -3.32
C LEU A 77 -11.30 -7.33 -3.46
N THR A 78 -12.37 -8.10 -3.46
CA THR A 78 -13.74 -7.60 -3.51
C THR A 78 -14.54 -8.10 -2.31
N ALA A 79 -15.50 -7.31 -1.87
CA ALA A 79 -16.36 -7.70 -0.75
C ALA A 79 -17.06 -9.03 -1.01
N GLY A 80 -16.94 -9.97 -0.07
CA GLY A 80 -17.58 -11.29 -0.15
C GLY A 80 -16.87 -12.30 -1.06
N CYS A 81 -15.67 -12.02 -1.57
CA CYS A 81 -14.88 -13.03 -2.25
C CYS A 81 -14.52 -14.19 -1.29
N ALA A 82 -14.27 -15.38 -1.84
CA ALA A 82 -14.02 -16.58 -1.05
C ALA A 82 -12.85 -16.43 -0.07
N TYR A 83 -11.83 -15.67 -0.46
CA TYR A 83 -10.69 -15.34 0.38
C TYR A 83 -11.12 -14.59 1.67
N ILE A 84 -11.95 -13.55 1.53
CA ILE A 84 -12.44 -12.78 2.67
C ILE A 84 -13.32 -13.65 3.56
N VAL A 85 -14.18 -14.47 2.97
CA VAL A 85 -15.07 -15.38 3.72
C VAL A 85 -14.25 -16.40 4.52
N ALA A 86 -13.13 -16.88 3.98
CA ALA A 86 -12.25 -17.83 4.66
C ALA A 86 -11.51 -17.22 5.85
N LEU A 87 -11.09 -15.96 5.74
CA LEU A 87 -10.31 -15.28 6.77
C LEU A 87 -11.15 -14.53 7.81
N SER A 88 -12.28 -13.96 7.40
CA SER A 88 -13.10 -13.12 8.27
C SER A 88 -14.32 -13.91 8.79
N PRO A 89 -14.69 -13.76 10.07
CA PRO A 89 -14.07 -12.89 11.09
C PRO A 89 -13.02 -13.57 11.98
N PHE A 90 -12.68 -14.84 11.72
CA PHE A 90 -11.90 -15.65 12.64
C PHE A 90 -10.43 -15.21 12.74
N TYR A 91 -9.73 -15.15 11.61
CA TYR A 91 -8.31 -14.75 11.57
C TYR A 91 -8.14 -13.24 11.54
N VAL A 92 -8.97 -12.56 10.75
CA VAL A 92 -8.99 -11.10 10.67
C VAL A 92 -10.43 -10.60 10.79
N LYS A 93 -10.69 -9.74 11.77
CA LYS A 93 -12.04 -9.23 12.00
C LYS A 93 -12.55 -8.39 10.83
N ILE A 94 -11.71 -7.52 10.29
CA ILE A 94 -12.02 -6.65 9.16
C ILE A 94 -10.79 -6.65 8.24
N ILE A 95 -10.98 -7.10 7.01
CA ILE A 95 -9.94 -7.11 5.99
C ILE A 95 -10.06 -5.80 5.20
N PRO A 96 -8.98 -4.99 5.11
CA PRO A 96 -8.98 -3.83 4.24
C PRO A 96 -9.06 -4.28 2.78
N LEU A 97 -10.03 -3.75 2.03
CA LEU A 97 -10.23 -4.10 0.63
C LEU A 97 -9.35 -3.28 -0.30
N ASN A 98 -9.22 -2.00 0.03
CA ASN A 98 -8.53 -1.01 -0.78
C ASN A 98 -7.33 -0.45 -0.02
N ASP A 99 -6.34 -0.08 -0.79
CA ASP A 99 -5.18 0.65 -0.27
C ASP A 99 -5.53 2.11 0.08
N GLN A 100 -4.55 2.87 0.56
CA GLN A 100 -4.76 4.27 0.97
C GLN A 100 -4.93 5.23 -0.22
N TRP A 101 -4.74 4.76 -1.45
CA TRP A 101 -5.06 5.53 -2.67
C TRP A 101 -6.44 5.22 -3.21
N GLY A 102 -7.13 4.19 -2.68
CA GLY A 102 -8.50 3.81 -3.00
C GLY A 102 -8.62 2.63 -3.95
N GLU A 103 -7.51 2.01 -4.32
CA GLU A 103 -7.46 0.89 -5.25
C GLU A 103 -7.48 -0.46 -4.52
N PRO A 104 -8.10 -1.50 -5.10
CA PRO A 104 -8.20 -2.81 -4.46
C PRO A 104 -6.82 -3.46 -4.32
N PHE A 105 -6.59 -4.09 -3.16
CA PHE A 105 -5.45 -4.99 -3.01
C PHE A 105 -5.60 -6.18 -3.94
N LYS A 106 -4.48 -6.70 -4.41
CA LYS A 106 -4.43 -7.92 -5.23
C LYS A 106 -3.82 -9.03 -4.40
N VAL A 107 -4.47 -10.19 -4.44
CA VAL A 107 -4.02 -11.36 -3.68
C VAL A 107 -3.96 -12.56 -4.62
N TYR A 108 -2.83 -13.26 -4.60
CA TYR A 108 -2.59 -14.47 -5.36
C TYR A 108 -2.23 -15.59 -4.40
N LEU A 109 -2.83 -16.76 -4.57
CA LEU A 109 -2.81 -17.84 -3.59
C LEU A 109 -2.33 -19.15 -4.19
N GLY A 110 -1.51 -19.89 -3.45
CA GLY A 110 -0.99 -21.19 -3.88
C GLY A 110 -0.31 -21.13 -5.24
N ALA A 111 -0.61 -22.03 -6.13
CA ALA A 111 -0.02 -22.10 -7.46
C ALA A 111 -0.21 -20.81 -8.32
N ALA A 112 -1.12 -19.94 -7.95
CA ALA A 112 -1.30 -18.65 -8.62
C ALA A 112 -0.42 -17.54 -8.06
N ALA A 113 0.27 -17.76 -6.96
CA ALA A 113 1.27 -16.84 -6.46
C ALA A 113 2.53 -16.77 -7.36
N VAL A 114 2.55 -17.52 -8.48
CA VAL A 114 3.52 -17.39 -9.57
C VAL A 114 3.27 -16.10 -10.33
N VAL A 115 3.56 -14.99 -9.68
CA VAL A 115 3.47 -13.62 -10.21
C VAL A 115 4.80 -12.93 -9.99
N ARG A 116 5.03 -11.82 -10.61
CA ARG A 116 6.25 -11.02 -10.39
C ARG A 116 7.58 -11.78 -10.58
N GLY A 117 7.59 -12.80 -11.47
CA GLY A 117 8.80 -13.58 -11.74
C GLY A 117 9.10 -14.68 -10.72
N PHE A 118 8.25 -14.93 -9.74
CA PHE A 118 8.40 -16.10 -8.87
C PHE A 118 8.35 -17.38 -9.71
N ALA A 119 9.32 -18.26 -9.55
CA ALA A 119 9.35 -19.51 -10.28
C ALA A 119 8.31 -20.48 -9.72
N ALA A 120 7.69 -21.28 -10.60
CA ALA A 120 6.69 -22.27 -10.19
C ALA A 120 7.23 -23.33 -9.21
N GLY A 121 8.56 -23.53 -9.15
CA GLY A 121 9.21 -24.44 -8.22
C GLY A 121 9.42 -23.84 -6.82
N ASP A 122 9.33 -22.52 -6.69
CA ASP A 122 9.54 -21.81 -5.43
C ASP A 122 8.22 -21.47 -4.71
N VAL A 123 7.09 -21.71 -5.39
CA VAL A 123 5.75 -21.37 -4.88
C VAL A 123 4.98 -22.65 -4.56
N GLY A 124 4.63 -22.81 -3.30
CA GLY A 124 3.83 -23.93 -2.78
C GLY A 124 2.33 -23.66 -2.76
N ASN A 125 1.55 -24.66 -2.37
CA ASN A 125 0.10 -24.54 -2.22
C ASN A 125 -0.32 -23.71 -0.99
N ASP A 126 0.61 -23.41 -0.13
CA ASP A 126 0.50 -22.63 1.10
C ASP A 126 0.98 -21.19 0.93
N ASP A 127 1.67 -20.89 -0.16
CA ASP A 127 2.14 -19.54 -0.44
C ASP A 127 1.03 -18.57 -0.81
N PHE A 128 1.28 -17.30 -0.54
CA PHE A 128 0.42 -16.21 -0.96
C PHE A 128 1.24 -14.94 -1.24
N VAL A 129 0.74 -14.15 -2.18
CA VAL A 129 1.28 -12.83 -2.50
C VAL A 129 0.17 -11.79 -2.29
N VAL A 130 0.48 -10.75 -1.55
CA VAL A 130 -0.40 -9.58 -1.37
C VAL A 130 0.31 -8.37 -1.94
N GLU A 131 -0.33 -7.68 -2.88
CA GLU A 131 0.25 -6.51 -3.51
C GLU A 131 -0.70 -5.31 -3.62
N SER A 132 -0.12 -4.12 -3.69
CA SER A 132 -0.78 -2.88 -4.08
C SER A 132 0.02 -2.24 -5.22
N TYR A 133 -0.68 -1.76 -6.24
CA TYR A 133 -0.08 -1.00 -7.36
C TYR A 133 0.17 0.47 -6.99
N ALA A 134 0.18 0.76 -5.71
CA ALA A 134 0.52 2.05 -5.16
C ALA A 134 -0.29 3.22 -5.78
N ARG A 135 0.36 4.37 -5.98
CA ARG A 135 -0.33 5.63 -6.30
C ARG A 135 -0.93 5.70 -7.70
N ASP A 136 -0.33 5.08 -8.70
CA ASP A 136 -0.74 5.19 -10.10
C ASP A 136 -1.64 4.04 -10.59
N ASN A 137 -1.91 3.06 -9.70
CA ASN A 137 -2.70 1.87 -10.00
C ASN A 137 -2.23 1.12 -11.26
N ALA A 138 -0.94 1.11 -11.48
CA ALA A 138 -0.33 0.44 -12.62
C ALA A 138 0.88 -0.38 -12.16
N SER A 139 0.99 -1.62 -12.67
CA SER A 139 2.16 -2.42 -12.38
C SER A 139 3.43 -1.73 -12.90
N ASP A 140 4.42 -1.56 -12.04
CA ASP A 140 5.73 -1.02 -12.42
C ASP A 140 6.60 -2.02 -13.20
N GLY A 141 6.10 -3.26 -13.41
CA GLY A 141 6.78 -4.30 -14.17
C GLY A 141 7.97 -4.94 -13.45
N TRP A 142 8.20 -4.63 -12.18
CA TRP A 142 9.26 -5.26 -11.41
C TRP A 142 9.01 -6.77 -11.26
N THR A 143 10.09 -7.54 -11.34
CA THR A 143 10.10 -8.99 -11.15
C THR A 143 11.12 -9.37 -10.09
N TYR A 144 10.78 -10.36 -9.27
CA TYR A 144 11.65 -10.88 -8.22
C TYR A 144 12.88 -11.59 -8.81
N ASP A 145 14.05 -11.27 -8.28
CA ASP A 145 15.30 -11.97 -8.58
C ASP A 145 15.76 -12.74 -7.33
N PRO A 146 15.71 -14.09 -7.33
CA PRO A 146 16.14 -14.88 -6.19
C PRO A 146 17.66 -14.76 -5.91
N THR A 147 18.45 -14.28 -6.88
CA THR A 147 19.89 -14.08 -6.70
C THR A 147 20.23 -12.75 -6.01
N ASP A 148 19.33 -11.76 -6.09
CA ASP A 148 19.41 -10.50 -5.35
C ASP A 148 18.06 -10.15 -4.69
N PRO A 149 17.75 -10.76 -3.54
CA PRO A 149 16.50 -10.47 -2.82
C PRO A 149 16.34 -9.03 -2.36
N SER A 150 17.40 -8.23 -2.43
CA SER A 150 17.37 -6.81 -2.03
C SER A 150 16.98 -5.87 -3.17
N ASP A 151 16.96 -6.33 -4.42
CA ASP A 151 16.62 -5.55 -5.62
C ASP A 151 15.21 -4.92 -5.54
N GLY A 152 14.26 -5.61 -4.91
CA GLY A 152 12.92 -5.08 -4.69
C GLY A 152 12.83 -3.95 -3.66
N MET A 153 13.88 -3.71 -2.87
CA MET A 153 13.86 -2.69 -1.82
C MET A 153 14.32 -1.34 -2.36
N PHE A 154 13.45 -0.34 -2.30
CA PHE A 154 13.73 1.01 -2.82
C PHE A 154 13.74 2.08 -1.72
N THR A 155 14.33 3.23 -2.00
CA THR A 155 14.34 4.39 -1.09
C THR A 155 13.46 5.48 -1.66
N VAL A 156 12.59 6.06 -0.83
CA VAL A 156 11.68 7.13 -1.24
C VAL A 156 12.37 8.48 -1.13
N THR A 157 12.79 9.02 -2.27
CA THR A 157 13.44 10.32 -2.42
C THR A 157 12.59 11.31 -3.19
N GLU A 158 11.86 10.84 -4.19
CA GLU A 158 11.07 11.65 -5.11
C GLU A 158 9.59 11.24 -5.13
N MET A 159 8.77 12.06 -5.79
CA MET A 159 7.33 11.79 -5.90
C MET A 159 7.00 10.59 -6.79
N ILE A 160 7.92 10.21 -7.69
CA ILE A 160 7.78 9.03 -8.54
C ILE A 160 7.90 7.73 -7.75
N ASP A 161 8.69 7.73 -6.66
CA ASP A 161 8.91 6.53 -5.85
C ASP A 161 7.63 6.02 -5.16
N PHE A 162 6.59 6.85 -5.09
CA PHE A 162 5.27 6.46 -4.60
C PHE A 162 4.42 5.70 -5.64
N THR A 163 4.90 5.53 -6.86
CA THR A 163 4.27 4.69 -7.88
C THR A 163 4.83 3.27 -7.91
N TYR A 164 5.90 3.00 -7.15
CA TYR A 164 6.44 1.65 -7.05
C TYR A 164 5.52 0.74 -6.27
N ASP A 165 5.29 -0.44 -6.82
CA ASP A 165 4.44 -1.46 -6.25
C ASP A 165 4.94 -1.90 -4.86
N LEU A 166 4.00 -2.29 -4.00
CA LEU A 166 4.27 -2.87 -2.70
C LEU A 166 3.89 -4.34 -2.75
N VAL A 167 4.87 -5.23 -2.57
CA VAL A 167 4.65 -6.68 -2.68
C VAL A 167 5.14 -7.39 -1.44
N ASN A 168 4.23 -8.18 -0.86
CA ASN A 168 4.51 -9.07 0.27
C ASN A 168 4.27 -10.51 -0.17
N TRP A 169 5.27 -11.38 0.02
CA TRP A 169 5.21 -12.81 -0.25
C TRP A 169 5.27 -13.58 1.06
N SER A 170 4.24 -14.33 1.35
CA SER A 170 4.13 -15.22 2.52
C SER A 170 4.58 -14.56 3.84
N GLY A 171 4.17 -13.27 4.02
CA GLY A 171 4.49 -12.48 5.21
C GLY A 171 5.78 -11.66 5.13
N SER A 172 6.63 -11.89 4.14
CA SER A 172 7.89 -11.17 3.94
C SER A 172 7.78 -10.10 2.86
N TRP A 173 8.40 -8.95 3.07
CA TRP A 173 8.48 -7.92 2.04
C TRP A 173 9.50 -8.30 0.97
N VAL A 174 9.08 -8.37 -0.27
CA VAL A 174 9.95 -8.58 -1.43
C VAL A 174 10.09 -7.31 -2.26
N ARG A 175 9.08 -6.41 -2.21
CA ARG A 175 9.17 -5.06 -2.77
C ARG A 175 8.54 -4.06 -1.83
N ALA A 176 9.35 -3.17 -1.28
CA ALA A 176 8.90 -2.18 -0.30
C ALA A 176 9.91 -1.04 -0.13
N PRO A 177 9.46 0.14 0.33
CA PRO A 177 10.37 1.21 0.71
C PRO A 177 11.12 0.83 1.99
N ARG A 178 12.44 1.00 1.97
CA ARG A 178 13.30 0.90 3.15
C ARG A 178 13.73 2.28 3.62
N THR A 179 14.01 2.43 4.89
CA THR A 179 14.72 3.59 5.38
C THR A 179 16.15 3.57 4.82
N ALA A 180 16.63 4.69 4.29
CA ALA A 180 18.03 4.81 3.93
C ALA A 180 18.88 4.43 5.15
N VAL A 181 19.72 3.43 4.99
CA VAL A 181 20.74 3.14 6.00
C VAL A 181 21.75 4.29 5.91
N GLN A 182 21.84 5.09 6.97
CA GLN A 182 22.85 6.14 7.11
C GLN A 182 24.21 5.53 7.38
#